data_aac640345e95021eea718049fe305890
#
_entry.id   aac640345e95021eea718049fe305890
#
_cell.length_a   1.000
_cell.length_b   1.000
_cell.length_c   1.000
_cell.angle_alpha   90.00
_cell.angle_beta   90.00
_cell.angle_gamma   90.00
#
_symmetry.space_group_name_H-M   'P 1'
#
loop_
_entity.id
_entity.type
_entity.pdbx_description
1 polymer ?
#
loop_
_entity_poly.entity_id
_entity_poly.type
_entity_poly.pdbx_seq_one_letter_code
_entity_poly.pdbx_strand_id
1 'polypeptide(L)'
;MALLKYNKIGEGEKKVFFLHELMGDHRNYDPILPFLNNTDFTHYFIDHRGYGLSKDIEGEYSANEAANDLSELITSLGFDEVYVVAHSMSTMIAQKLALLDTRIKQLILITPIPASGVNVGEIAKKALLEEMSANESAVERIVEDSSKRYNDSWRKYRIDMGYSSSTVQARLGYMNMYLSTDFLSEAEQNINIPIKIIVGKHDFKVFAKRFVSNKFENYKDVQIIECDEAGHYPMIECPVYFASKLEEFMRY
;
A
#
# COMPACT_ATOMS: atom_id res chain seq x y z
N MET A 1 15.10 -16.56 -8.08
CA MET A 1 13.72 -16.05 -8.17
C MET A 1 13.66 -14.86 -9.10
N ALA A 2 12.50 -14.54 -9.69
CA ALA A 2 12.37 -13.30 -10.48
C ALA A 2 12.25 -12.12 -9.51
N LEU A 3 13.11 -11.11 -9.67
CA LEU A 3 13.05 -9.88 -8.87
C LEU A 3 11.86 -9.03 -9.31
N LEU A 4 11.22 -8.35 -8.34
CA LEU A 4 10.19 -7.37 -8.61
C LEU A 4 10.75 -6.22 -9.45
N LYS A 5 9.93 -5.74 -10.39
CA LYS A 5 10.25 -4.61 -11.25
C LYS A 5 9.74 -3.30 -10.65
N TYR A 6 10.40 -2.21 -10.98
CA TYR A 6 10.10 -0.89 -10.42
C TYR A 6 10.47 0.24 -11.38
N ASN A 7 9.88 1.40 -11.15
CA ASN A 7 10.36 2.69 -11.67
C ASN A 7 11.20 3.40 -10.61
N LYS A 8 12.25 4.11 -11.03
CA LYS A 8 13.15 4.82 -10.13
C LYS A 8 13.21 6.30 -10.50
N ILE A 9 13.13 7.19 -9.48
CA ILE A 9 13.31 8.64 -9.63
C ILE A 9 14.16 9.17 -8.47
N GLY A 10 15.04 10.14 -8.77
CA GLY A 10 15.95 10.75 -7.81
C GLY A 10 17.27 10.01 -7.67
N GLU A 11 18.23 10.66 -6.99
CA GLU A 11 19.59 10.15 -6.79
C GLU A 11 20.09 10.37 -5.35
N GLY A 12 19.20 10.74 -4.42
CA GLY A 12 19.52 10.97 -3.03
C GLY A 12 19.96 9.73 -2.28
N GLU A 13 20.57 9.94 -1.13
CA GLU A 13 21.11 8.85 -0.30
C GLU A 13 20.00 8.01 0.33
N LYS A 14 18.89 8.62 0.79
CA LYS A 14 17.78 7.92 1.42
C LYS A 14 16.97 7.15 0.39
N LYS A 15 16.80 5.84 0.57
CA LYS A 15 16.06 4.96 -0.34
C LYS A 15 14.64 4.76 0.15
N VAL A 16 13.66 5.04 -0.71
CA VAL A 16 12.23 5.00 -0.38
C VAL A 16 11.52 4.05 -1.33
N PHE A 17 10.91 3.00 -0.79
CA PHE A 17 10.07 2.07 -1.53
C PHE A 17 8.61 2.50 -1.45
N PHE A 18 7.96 2.62 -2.61
CA PHE A 18 6.54 2.92 -2.74
C PHE A 18 5.80 1.68 -3.21
N LEU A 19 4.82 1.25 -2.41
CA LEU A 19 4.03 0.04 -2.64
C LEU A 19 2.56 0.41 -2.87
N HIS A 20 2.02 -0.04 -3.99
CA HIS A 20 0.65 0.26 -4.43
C HIS A 20 -0.43 -0.57 -3.70
N GLU A 21 -1.70 -0.23 -3.91
CA GLU A 21 -2.87 -0.94 -3.40
C GLU A 21 -3.43 -1.99 -4.40
N LEU A 22 -4.57 -2.61 -4.06
CA LEU A 22 -5.19 -3.73 -4.78
C LEU A 22 -5.62 -3.41 -6.23
N MET A 23 -6.07 -2.17 -6.48
CA MET A 23 -6.68 -1.73 -7.74
C MET A 23 -5.80 -0.77 -8.53
N GLY A 24 -4.49 -0.86 -8.34
CA GLY A 24 -3.52 0.01 -9.00
C GLY A 24 -2.13 -0.62 -9.06
N ASP A 25 -1.19 0.12 -9.62
CA ASP A 25 0.22 -0.20 -9.69
C ASP A 25 1.05 1.06 -9.41
N HIS A 26 2.35 1.04 -9.74
CA HIS A 26 3.24 2.19 -9.54
C HIS A 26 2.67 3.52 -10.04
N ARG A 27 1.82 3.52 -11.08
CA ARG A 27 1.20 4.72 -11.65
C ARG A 27 0.25 5.46 -10.69
N ASN A 28 -0.17 4.83 -9.60
CA ASN A 28 -0.92 5.52 -8.54
C ASN A 28 -0.14 6.70 -7.95
N TYR A 29 1.18 6.68 -8.06
CA TYR A 29 2.06 7.71 -7.55
C TYR A 29 2.48 8.75 -8.59
N ASP A 30 2.11 8.61 -9.88
CA ASP A 30 2.45 9.58 -10.94
C ASP A 30 2.09 11.03 -10.58
N PRO A 31 0.92 11.32 -9.94
CA PRO A 31 0.56 12.69 -9.61
C PRO A 31 1.49 13.40 -8.62
N ILE A 32 2.24 12.66 -7.80
CA ILE A 32 3.17 13.25 -6.82
C ILE A 32 4.58 13.46 -7.35
N LEU A 33 4.95 12.87 -8.48
CA LEU A 33 6.33 12.87 -9.00
C LEU A 33 6.93 14.28 -9.12
N PRO A 34 6.19 15.31 -9.59
CA PRO A 34 6.72 16.67 -9.69
C PRO A 34 7.03 17.34 -8.34
N PHE A 35 6.52 16.80 -7.23
CA PHE A 35 6.58 17.39 -5.90
C PHE A 35 7.52 16.64 -4.94
N LEU A 36 8.17 15.57 -5.42
CA LEU A 36 9.11 14.79 -4.62
C LEU A 36 10.48 15.46 -4.54
N ASN A 37 11.11 15.38 -3.37
CA ASN A 37 12.50 15.80 -3.18
C ASN A 37 13.45 14.73 -3.74
N ASN A 38 13.87 14.91 -4.97
CA ASN A 38 14.74 13.98 -5.70
C ASN A 38 16.24 14.19 -5.40
N THR A 39 16.59 15.19 -4.57
CA THR A 39 17.97 15.48 -4.17
C THR A 39 18.38 14.65 -2.95
N ASP A 40 17.52 14.59 -1.94
CA ASP A 40 17.82 13.89 -0.69
C ASP A 40 17.39 12.42 -0.75
N PHE A 41 16.42 12.10 -1.62
CA PHE A 41 15.79 10.79 -1.71
C PHE A 41 15.95 10.17 -3.10
N THR A 42 16.00 8.83 -3.11
CA THR A 42 15.78 8.01 -4.30
C THR A 42 14.51 7.19 -4.09
N HIS A 43 13.53 7.38 -4.96
CA HIS A 43 12.22 6.78 -4.88
C HIS A 43 12.11 5.57 -5.82
N TYR A 44 11.69 4.43 -5.30
CA TYR A 44 11.48 3.17 -6.02
C TYR A 44 9.99 2.83 -5.97
N PHE A 45 9.30 2.96 -7.10
CA PHE A 45 7.89 2.64 -7.24
C PHE A 45 7.76 1.20 -7.72
N ILE A 46 7.45 0.29 -6.79
CA ILE A 46 7.56 -1.15 -6.98
C ILE A 46 6.20 -1.74 -7.31
N ASP A 47 6.19 -2.62 -8.31
CA ASP A 47 5.01 -3.43 -8.62
C ASP A 47 5.15 -4.83 -8.00
N HIS A 48 4.17 -5.22 -7.20
CA HIS A 48 4.07 -6.58 -6.67
C HIS A 48 3.87 -7.61 -7.78
N ARG A 49 4.09 -8.89 -7.47
CA ARG A 49 3.78 -9.99 -8.38
C ARG A 49 2.38 -9.86 -8.95
N GLY A 50 2.23 -10.09 -10.25
CA GLY A 50 0.97 -9.99 -10.97
C GLY A 50 0.48 -8.56 -11.21
N TYR A 51 1.29 -7.52 -10.91
CA TYR A 51 0.97 -6.10 -11.09
C TYR A 51 1.97 -5.37 -11.97
N GLY A 52 1.48 -4.35 -12.70
CA GLY A 52 2.26 -3.39 -13.46
C GLY A 52 3.40 -4.01 -14.25
N LEU A 53 4.64 -3.58 -13.98
CA LEU A 53 5.85 -4.09 -14.59
C LEU A 53 6.17 -5.55 -14.22
N SER A 54 5.67 -6.01 -13.06
CA SER A 54 5.80 -7.39 -12.55
C SER A 54 4.61 -8.29 -12.86
N LYS A 55 3.76 -7.90 -13.81
CA LYS A 55 2.50 -8.58 -14.13
C LYS A 55 2.66 -10.02 -14.59
N ASP A 56 3.81 -10.35 -15.15
CA ASP A 56 4.23 -11.66 -15.63
C ASP A 56 4.82 -12.57 -14.54
N ILE A 57 4.99 -12.07 -13.32
CA ILE A 57 5.53 -12.85 -12.19
C ILE A 57 4.37 -13.43 -11.40
N GLU A 58 4.20 -14.73 -11.46
CA GLU A 58 3.20 -15.47 -10.70
C GLU A 58 3.72 -15.85 -9.31
N GLY A 59 2.81 -16.14 -8.37
CA GLY A 59 3.16 -16.57 -7.02
C GLY A 59 1.96 -17.00 -6.18
N GLU A 60 2.18 -17.09 -4.87
CA GLU A 60 1.16 -17.43 -3.87
C GLU A 60 0.34 -16.20 -3.45
N TYR A 61 0.87 -15.00 -3.71
CA TYR A 61 0.28 -13.72 -3.33
C TYR A 61 0.02 -13.60 -1.81
N SER A 62 0.89 -14.21 -1.01
CA SER A 62 0.84 -14.16 0.45
C SER A 62 1.65 -12.96 0.99
N ALA A 63 1.36 -12.55 2.25
CA ALA A 63 2.11 -11.50 2.90
C ALA A 63 3.59 -11.88 3.09
N ASN A 64 3.88 -13.15 3.37
CA ASN A 64 5.24 -13.64 3.51
C ASN A 64 6.00 -13.63 2.18
N GLU A 65 5.39 -14.11 1.08
CA GLU A 65 6.01 -14.08 -0.24
C GLU A 65 6.31 -12.64 -0.66
N ALA A 66 5.33 -11.74 -0.57
CA ALA A 66 5.51 -10.36 -0.97
C ALA A 66 6.57 -9.62 -0.12
N ALA A 67 6.64 -9.89 1.19
CA ALA A 67 7.66 -9.33 2.06
C ALA A 67 9.07 -9.88 1.73
N ASN A 68 9.19 -11.19 1.44
CA ASN A 68 10.45 -11.79 1.00
C ASN A 68 10.92 -11.22 -0.34
N ASP A 69 10.03 -11.03 -1.30
CA ASP A 69 10.36 -10.40 -2.59
C ASP A 69 10.96 -9.01 -2.41
N LEU A 70 10.38 -8.20 -1.50
CA LEU A 70 10.89 -6.87 -1.20
C LEU A 70 12.25 -6.93 -0.50
N SER A 71 12.45 -7.85 0.45
CA SER A 71 13.74 -8.07 1.12
C SER A 71 14.82 -8.55 0.14
N GLU A 72 14.48 -9.44 -0.80
CA GLU A 72 15.38 -9.86 -1.88
C GLU A 72 15.73 -8.68 -2.81
N LEU A 73 14.76 -7.82 -3.13
CA LEU A 73 15.02 -6.62 -3.92
C LEU A 73 15.97 -5.66 -3.20
N ILE A 74 15.76 -5.40 -1.89
CA ILE A 74 16.66 -4.59 -1.06
C ILE A 74 18.09 -5.17 -1.10
N THR A 75 18.22 -6.49 -0.98
CA THR A 75 19.50 -7.19 -1.05
C THR A 75 20.16 -7.06 -2.41
N SER A 76 19.40 -7.23 -3.49
CA SER A 76 19.90 -7.14 -4.87
C SER A 76 20.40 -5.74 -5.24
N LEU A 77 19.79 -4.71 -4.62
CA LEU A 77 20.15 -3.30 -4.80
C LEU A 77 21.29 -2.86 -3.87
N GLY A 78 21.70 -3.71 -2.91
CA GLY A 78 22.78 -3.42 -1.97
C GLY A 78 22.43 -2.32 -0.97
N PHE A 79 21.17 -2.22 -0.52
CA PHE A 79 20.76 -1.19 0.42
C PHE A 79 20.86 -1.67 1.87
N ASP A 80 21.43 -0.81 2.71
CA ASP A 80 21.53 -1.03 4.16
C ASP A 80 20.35 -0.44 4.93
N GLU A 81 19.68 0.55 4.34
CA GLU A 81 18.56 1.26 4.96
C GLU A 81 17.50 1.61 3.92
N VAL A 82 16.21 1.34 4.25
CA VAL A 82 15.07 1.62 3.38
C VAL A 82 13.90 2.19 4.18
N TYR A 83 13.27 3.24 3.66
CA TYR A 83 11.97 3.75 4.10
C TYR A 83 10.88 3.13 3.24
N VAL A 84 9.75 2.76 3.82
CA VAL A 84 8.66 2.12 3.08
C VAL A 84 7.38 2.94 3.17
N VAL A 85 6.89 3.38 2.02
CA VAL A 85 5.58 4.02 1.83
C VAL A 85 4.66 2.97 1.23
N ALA A 86 3.63 2.57 1.95
CA ALA A 86 2.71 1.52 1.52
C ALA A 86 1.26 1.99 1.55
N HIS A 87 0.46 1.58 0.57
CA HIS A 87 -0.93 1.95 0.44
C HIS A 87 -1.86 0.75 0.58
N SER A 88 -2.88 0.88 1.43
CA SER A 88 -3.99 -0.08 1.59
C SER A 88 -3.49 -1.52 1.81
N MET A 89 -3.73 -2.49 0.92
CA MET A 89 -3.29 -3.89 1.08
C MET A 89 -1.79 -4.01 1.36
N SER A 90 -0.97 -3.18 0.70
CA SER A 90 0.48 -3.24 0.86
C SER A 90 0.97 -2.78 2.23
N THR A 91 0.12 -2.13 3.02
CA THR A 91 0.47 -1.76 4.40
C THR A 91 0.61 -2.99 5.29
N MET A 92 -0.16 -4.05 5.04
CA MET A 92 0.01 -5.34 5.69
C MET A 92 1.33 -6.02 5.26
N ILE A 93 1.66 -5.94 3.97
CA ILE A 93 2.95 -6.45 3.45
C ILE A 93 4.13 -5.68 4.06
N ALA A 94 4.03 -4.34 4.17
CA ALA A 94 5.06 -3.51 4.78
C ALA A 94 5.29 -3.84 6.27
N GLN A 95 4.22 -4.11 7.04
CA GLN A 95 4.33 -4.58 8.42
C GLN A 95 5.01 -5.95 8.49
N LYS A 96 4.71 -6.87 7.56
CA LYS A 96 5.38 -8.17 7.51
C LYS A 96 6.85 -8.03 7.10
N LEU A 97 7.17 -7.14 6.16
CA LEU A 97 8.56 -6.84 5.79
C LEU A 97 9.36 -6.28 6.97
N ALA A 98 8.78 -5.39 7.78
CA ALA A 98 9.46 -4.85 8.96
C ALA A 98 9.75 -5.89 10.05
N LEU A 99 9.00 -7.01 10.07
CA LEU A 99 9.29 -8.16 10.95
C LEU A 99 10.44 -9.02 10.41
N LEU A 100 10.62 -9.08 9.10
CA LEU A 100 11.58 -9.96 8.43
C LEU A 100 12.92 -9.27 8.16
N ASP A 101 12.95 -7.95 8.00
CA ASP A 101 14.11 -7.21 7.50
C ASP A 101 14.43 -6.00 8.37
N THR A 102 15.55 -6.06 9.07
CA THR A 102 16.03 -5.00 9.99
C THR A 102 16.54 -3.74 9.27
N ARG A 103 16.67 -3.78 7.95
CA ARG A 103 17.05 -2.61 7.13
C ARG A 103 15.90 -1.61 6.96
N ILE A 104 14.67 -1.98 7.34
CA ILE A 104 13.54 -1.07 7.31
C ILE A 104 13.65 -0.07 8.46
N LYS A 105 13.69 1.23 8.13
CA LYS A 105 13.88 2.31 9.12
C LYS A 105 12.60 2.95 9.58
N GLN A 106 11.60 3.02 8.70
CA GLN A 106 10.32 3.65 8.97
C GLN A 106 9.26 3.09 8.05
N LEU A 107 8.03 2.97 8.54
CA LEU A 107 6.84 2.71 7.75
C LEU A 107 6.01 3.99 7.63
N ILE A 108 5.60 4.33 6.40
CA ILE A 108 4.58 5.34 6.12
C ILE A 108 3.40 4.62 5.50
N LEU A 109 2.34 4.46 6.28
CA LEU A 109 1.18 3.65 5.92
C LEU A 109 0.01 4.55 5.50
N ILE A 110 -0.50 4.35 4.30
CA ILE A 110 -1.58 5.15 3.72
C ILE A 110 -2.85 4.32 3.77
N THR A 111 -3.91 4.82 4.46
CA THR A 111 -5.20 4.13 4.61
C THR A 111 -5.00 2.64 4.95
N PRO A 112 -4.39 2.32 6.11
CA PRO A 112 -3.78 1.02 6.33
C PRO A 112 -4.77 -0.09 6.63
N ILE A 113 -4.46 -1.27 6.10
CA ILE A 113 -4.95 -2.55 6.61
C ILE A 113 -4.02 -2.97 7.75
N PRO A 114 -4.54 -3.23 8.97
CA PRO A 114 -3.73 -3.66 10.10
C PRO A 114 -3.17 -5.08 9.91
N ALA A 115 -2.16 -5.44 10.69
CA ALA A 115 -1.59 -6.80 10.67
C ALA A 115 -2.60 -7.91 11.04
N SER A 116 -3.74 -7.57 11.66
CA SER A 116 -4.87 -8.49 11.89
C SER A 116 -5.72 -8.75 10.64
N GLY A 117 -5.40 -8.11 9.51
CA GLY A 117 -6.25 -8.15 8.33
C GLY A 117 -7.63 -7.53 8.51
N VAL A 118 -8.53 -7.86 7.61
CA VAL A 118 -9.94 -7.41 7.62
C VAL A 118 -10.85 -8.61 7.85
N ASN A 119 -11.34 -8.77 9.06
CA ASN A 119 -12.24 -9.86 9.39
C ASN A 119 -13.69 -9.50 9.03
N VAL A 120 -14.22 -10.13 7.99
CA VAL A 120 -15.61 -9.97 7.53
C VAL A 120 -16.48 -11.21 7.77
N GLY A 121 -15.92 -12.29 8.33
CA GLY A 121 -16.56 -13.60 8.44
C GLY A 121 -16.56 -14.39 7.13
N GLU A 122 -16.64 -15.73 7.23
CA GLU A 122 -16.42 -16.64 6.10
C GLU A 122 -17.43 -16.46 4.94
N ILE A 123 -18.72 -16.21 5.24
CA ILE A 123 -19.75 -16.03 4.22
C ILE A 123 -19.46 -14.77 3.37
N ALA A 124 -19.18 -13.66 4.03
CA ALA A 124 -18.88 -12.40 3.35
C ALA A 124 -17.54 -12.47 2.59
N LYS A 125 -16.52 -13.11 3.18
CA LYS A 125 -15.24 -13.36 2.51
C LYS A 125 -15.43 -14.14 1.21
N LYS A 126 -16.18 -15.23 1.26
CA LYS A 126 -16.47 -16.04 0.07
C LYS A 126 -17.15 -15.20 -1.01
N ALA A 127 -18.19 -14.43 -0.64
CA ALA A 127 -18.90 -13.56 -1.58
C ALA A 127 -17.98 -12.50 -2.22
N LEU A 128 -17.11 -11.88 -1.44
CA LEU A 128 -16.13 -10.89 -1.94
C LEU A 128 -15.14 -11.51 -2.92
N LEU A 129 -14.64 -12.71 -2.65
CA LEU A 129 -13.71 -13.41 -3.53
C LEU A 129 -14.39 -13.88 -4.82
N GLU A 130 -15.64 -14.38 -4.73
CA GLU A 130 -16.45 -14.75 -5.90
C GLU A 130 -16.72 -13.54 -6.79
N GLU A 131 -17.10 -12.41 -6.22
CA GLU A 131 -17.30 -11.16 -6.95
C GLU A 131 -16.00 -10.69 -7.63
N MET A 132 -14.86 -10.71 -6.91
CA MET A 132 -13.56 -10.34 -7.48
C MET A 132 -13.14 -11.27 -8.61
N SER A 133 -13.51 -12.56 -8.57
CA SER A 133 -13.21 -13.52 -9.64
C SER A 133 -13.97 -13.24 -10.93
N ALA A 134 -15.17 -12.66 -10.84
CA ALA A 134 -15.96 -12.21 -11.99
C ALA A 134 -15.36 -10.99 -12.70
N ASN A 135 -14.36 -10.33 -12.10
CA ASN A 135 -13.53 -9.25 -12.62
C ASN A 135 -14.24 -7.91 -12.86
N GLU A 136 -15.33 -7.89 -13.60
CA GLU A 136 -15.94 -6.61 -14.06
C GLU A 136 -16.72 -5.91 -12.97
N SER A 137 -17.63 -6.57 -12.29
CA SER A 137 -18.50 -5.93 -11.30
C SER A 137 -17.77 -5.51 -10.02
N ALA A 138 -16.76 -6.27 -9.58
CA ALA A 138 -16.02 -5.96 -8.34
C ALA A 138 -15.17 -4.70 -8.49
N VAL A 139 -14.45 -4.57 -9.61
CA VAL A 139 -13.61 -3.39 -9.89
C VAL A 139 -14.48 -2.14 -9.91
N GLU A 140 -15.59 -2.16 -10.67
CA GLU A 140 -16.48 -1.01 -10.79
C GLU A 140 -17.11 -0.64 -9.44
N ARG A 141 -17.61 -1.62 -8.69
CA ARG A 141 -18.21 -1.38 -7.38
C ARG A 141 -17.23 -0.77 -6.38
N ILE A 142 -16.01 -1.33 -6.28
CA ILE A 142 -15.00 -0.80 -5.36
C ILE A 142 -14.63 0.64 -5.75
N VAL A 143 -14.45 0.90 -7.03
CA VAL A 143 -14.17 2.26 -7.53
C VAL A 143 -15.34 3.19 -7.24
N GLU A 144 -16.58 2.78 -7.50
CA GLU A 144 -17.76 3.59 -7.19
C GLU A 144 -17.86 3.90 -5.70
N ASP A 145 -17.65 2.93 -4.84
CA ASP A 145 -17.73 3.11 -3.39
C ASP A 145 -16.63 4.04 -2.86
N SER A 146 -15.43 4.00 -3.44
CA SER A 146 -14.30 4.86 -3.06
C SER A 146 -14.31 6.25 -3.71
N SER A 147 -15.16 6.47 -4.74
CA SER A 147 -15.04 7.63 -5.64
C SER A 147 -16.29 8.51 -5.72
N LYS A 148 -17.26 8.35 -4.82
CA LYS A 148 -18.55 9.08 -4.83
C LYS A 148 -18.45 10.62 -4.80
N ARG A 149 -17.27 11.17 -4.53
CA ARG A 149 -16.99 12.60 -4.40
C ARG A 149 -16.63 13.28 -5.71
N TYR A 150 -16.24 12.51 -6.72
CA TYR A 150 -15.64 13.03 -7.94
C TYR A 150 -16.51 12.72 -9.18
N ASN A 151 -16.12 13.30 -10.30
CA ASN A 151 -16.84 13.19 -11.57
C ASN A 151 -16.56 11.87 -12.31
N ASP A 152 -17.29 11.67 -13.43
CA ASP A 152 -17.18 10.46 -14.24
C ASP A 152 -15.76 10.24 -14.82
N SER A 153 -15.00 11.32 -15.07
CA SER A 153 -13.61 11.20 -15.56
C SER A 153 -12.71 10.56 -14.52
N TRP A 154 -12.86 10.91 -13.25
CA TRP A 154 -12.16 10.25 -12.14
C TRP A 154 -12.58 8.79 -12.03
N ARG A 155 -13.88 8.51 -12.05
CA ARG A 155 -14.40 7.14 -11.98
C ARG A 155 -13.82 6.28 -13.11
N LYS A 156 -13.88 6.79 -14.36
CA LYS A 156 -13.30 6.11 -15.51
C LYS A 156 -11.80 5.85 -15.34
N TYR A 157 -11.03 6.85 -14.94
CA TYR A 157 -9.60 6.73 -14.69
C TYR A 157 -9.28 5.63 -13.69
N ARG A 158 -10.02 5.55 -12.57
CA ARG A 158 -9.80 4.51 -11.56
C ARG A 158 -10.23 3.11 -12.02
N ILE A 159 -11.32 3.01 -12.78
CA ILE A 159 -11.75 1.73 -13.38
C ILE A 159 -10.70 1.25 -14.38
N ASP A 160 -10.27 2.09 -15.30
CA ASP A 160 -9.22 1.76 -16.29
C ASP A 160 -7.92 1.31 -15.60
N MET A 161 -7.54 1.98 -14.50
CA MET A 161 -6.40 1.59 -13.67
C MET A 161 -6.62 0.20 -13.05
N GLY A 162 -7.76 -0.03 -12.40
CA GLY A 162 -8.10 -1.30 -11.77
C GLY A 162 -8.03 -2.49 -12.73
N TYR A 163 -8.48 -2.32 -13.96
CA TYR A 163 -8.41 -3.38 -14.97
C TYR A 163 -7.01 -3.57 -15.55
N SER A 164 -6.29 -2.48 -15.80
CA SER A 164 -5.00 -2.54 -16.50
C SER A 164 -3.83 -2.94 -15.60
N SER A 165 -3.91 -2.66 -14.29
CA SER A 165 -2.78 -2.77 -13.36
C SER A 165 -2.38 -4.19 -13.03
N SER A 166 -3.30 -5.16 -13.04
CA SER A 166 -3.03 -6.49 -12.47
C SER A 166 -3.68 -7.64 -13.23
N THR A 167 -3.29 -8.86 -12.87
CA THR A 167 -4.03 -10.07 -13.23
C THR A 167 -5.18 -10.31 -12.24
N VAL A 168 -6.22 -11.02 -12.66
CA VAL A 168 -7.32 -11.43 -11.78
C VAL A 168 -6.81 -12.28 -10.63
N GLN A 169 -5.88 -13.22 -10.93
CA GLN A 169 -5.27 -14.09 -9.93
C GLN A 169 -4.54 -13.33 -8.84
N ALA A 170 -3.76 -12.31 -9.21
CA ALA A 170 -3.06 -11.47 -8.24
C ALA A 170 -4.02 -10.70 -7.34
N ARG A 171 -5.07 -10.08 -7.93
CA ARG A 171 -6.12 -9.41 -7.13
C ARG A 171 -6.81 -10.35 -6.16
N LEU A 172 -7.19 -11.55 -6.62
CA LEU A 172 -7.80 -12.58 -5.77
C LEU A 172 -6.86 -13.02 -4.65
N GLY A 173 -5.60 -13.29 -4.98
CA GLY A 173 -4.60 -13.74 -4.02
C GLY A 173 -4.36 -12.70 -2.92
N TYR A 174 -4.06 -11.46 -3.29
CA TYR A 174 -3.85 -10.40 -2.31
C TYR A 174 -5.13 -9.99 -1.57
N MET A 175 -6.30 -10.07 -2.20
CA MET A 175 -7.55 -9.89 -1.49
C MET A 175 -7.75 -10.99 -0.43
N ASN A 176 -7.53 -12.26 -0.80
CA ASN A 176 -7.59 -13.36 0.16
C ASN A 176 -6.53 -13.20 1.26
N MET A 177 -5.33 -12.71 0.93
CA MET A 177 -4.28 -12.42 1.91
C MET A 177 -4.81 -11.56 3.05
N TYR A 178 -5.31 -10.34 2.76
CA TYR A 178 -5.73 -9.44 3.83
C TYR A 178 -7.08 -9.83 4.49
N LEU A 179 -7.87 -10.71 3.87
CA LEU A 179 -9.09 -11.26 4.46
C LEU A 179 -8.85 -12.50 5.33
N SER A 180 -7.64 -13.09 5.31
CA SER A 180 -7.37 -14.40 5.92
C SER A 180 -6.14 -14.43 6.82
N THR A 181 -5.30 -13.42 6.78
CA THR A 181 -4.03 -13.42 7.51
C THR A 181 -4.14 -12.55 8.75
N ASP A 182 -3.64 -13.06 9.88
CA ASP A 182 -3.51 -12.32 11.13
C ASP A 182 -2.14 -12.63 11.76
N PHE A 183 -1.33 -11.60 11.93
CA PHE A 183 -0.07 -11.62 12.65
C PHE A 183 0.08 -10.40 13.58
N LEU A 184 -1.06 -9.84 14.06
CA LEU A 184 -1.09 -8.61 14.86
C LEU A 184 -0.24 -8.74 16.12
N SER A 185 -0.37 -9.84 16.86
CA SER A 185 0.39 -10.05 18.10
C SER A 185 1.90 -10.04 17.86
N GLU A 186 2.36 -10.66 16.75
CA GLU A 186 3.77 -10.64 16.34
C GLU A 186 4.22 -9.21 15.99
N ALA A 187 3.38 -8.48 15.25
CA ALA A 187 3.67 -7.13 14.79
C ALA A 187 3.79 -6.12 15.95
N GLU A 188 2.83 -6.12 16.87
CA GLU A 188 2.83 -5.25 18.05
C GLU A 188 4.03 -5.48 18.97
N GLN A 189 4.51 -6.72 19.08
CA GLN A 189 5.63 -7.07 19.94
C GLN A 189 6.99 -6.72 19.32
N ASN A 190 7.13 -6.85 18.00
CA ASN A 190 8.43 -6.86 17.33
C ASN A 190 8.68 -5.69 16.39
N ILE A 191 7.67 -4.97 15.91
CA ILE A 191 7.88 -3.75 15.14
C ILE A 191 8.19 -2.60 16.09
N ASN A 192 9.47 -2.20 16.12
CA ASN A 192 10.00 -1.16 17.01
C ASN A 192 10.46 0.09 16.26
N ILE A 193 10.19 0.19 14.96
CA ILE A 193 10.52 1.35 14.12
C ILE A 193 9.35 2.33 14.08
N PRO A 194 9.59 3.61 13.74
CA PRO A 194 8.53 4.60 13.61
C PRO A 194 7.49 4.21 12.54
N ILE A 195 6.22 4.39 12.86
CA ILE A 195 5.09 4.21 11.95
C ILE A 195 4.37 5.54 11.80
N LYS A 196 4.34 6.07 10.60
CA LYS A 196 3.58 7.27 10.26
C LYS A 196 2.38 6.86 9.41
N ILE A 197 1.20 7.35 9.75
CA ILE A 197 -0.05 6.95 9.09
C ILE A 197 -0.75 8.16 8.50
N ILE A 198 -1.17 8.05 7.24
CA ILE A 198 -2.00 9.03 6.56
C ILE A 198 -3.35 8.38 6.24
N VAL A 199 -4.43 8.93 6.76
CA VAL A 199 -5.80 8.52 6.41
C VAL A 199 -6.53 9.64 5.69
N GLY A 200 -7.44 9.31 4.79
CA GLY A 200 -8.33 10.28 4.16
C GLY A 200 -9.64 10.40 4.95
N LYS A 201 -10.10 11.63 5.16
CA LYS A 201 -11.33 11.94 5.90
C LYS A 201 -12.60 11.34 5.26
N HIS A 202 -12.55 11.17 3.95
CA HIS A 202 -13.68 10.74 3.14
C HIS A 202 -13.58 9.29 2.66
N ASP A 203 -12.68 8.52 3.26
CA ASP A 203 -12.47 7.10 2.98
C ASP A 203 -13.60 6.23 3.59
N PHE A 204 -13.58 4.94 3.31
CA PHE A 204 -14.46 3.96 3.96
C PHE A 204 -14.33 4.04 5.49
N LYS A 205 -15.44 3.80 6.19
CA LYS A 205 -15.48 3.87 7.66
C LYS A 205 -14.38 3.05 8.35
N VAL A 206 -14.00 1.92 7.77
CA VAL A 206 -12.93 1.04 8.31
C VAL A 206 -11.55 1.68 8.27
N PHE A 207 -11.32 2.68 7.41
CA PHE A 207 -10.09 3.47 7.31
C PHE A 207 -10.17 4.82 8.01
N ALA A 208 -11.32 5.16 8.62
CA ALA A 208 -11.45 6.40 9.38
C ALA A 208 -10.45 6.45 10.53
N LYS A 209 -9.88 7.64 10.79
CA LYS A 209 -8.83 7.88 11.79
C LYS A 209 -9.11 7.18 13.13
N ARG A 210 -10.35 7.23 13.62
CA ARG A 210 -10.75 6.59 14.88
C ARG A 210 -10.54 5.08 14.88
N PHE A 211 -10.91 4.40 13.78
CA PHE A 211 -10.76 2.94 13.69
C PHE A 211 -9.30 2.55 13.51
N VAL A 212 -8.57 3.29 12.68
CA VAL A 212 -7.13 3.08 12.48
C VAL A 212 -6.36 3.30 13.78
N SER A 213 -6.66 4.35 14.54
CA SER A 213 -6.02 4.61 15.84
C SER A 213 -6.16 3.44 16.80
N ASN A 214 -7.35 2.85 16.90
CA ASN A 214 -7.57 1.70 17.78
C ASN A 214 -6.80 0.44 17.35
N LYS A 215 -6.55 0.30 16.03
CA LYS A 215 -5.82 -0.85 15.47
C LYS A 215 -4.30 -0.74 15.61
N PHE A 216 -3.80 0.46 15.83
CA PHE A 216 -2.37 0.74 15.97
C PHE A 216 -1.97 1.25 17.37
N GLU A 217 -2.88 1.19 18.35
CA GLU A 217 -2.66 1.76 19.70
C GLU A 217 -1.56 1.07 20.50
N ASN A 218 -1.28 -0.21 20.21
CA ASN A 218 -0.27 -1.00 20.93
C ASN A 218 1.13 -0.93 20.27
N TYR A 219 1.26 -0.32 19.10
CA TYR A 219 2.59 -0.09 18.52
C TYR A 219 3.32 1.06 19.25
N LYS A 220 4.63 0.97 19.38
CA LYS A 220 5.43 1.87 20.25
C LYS A 220 5.55 3.32 19.79
N ASP A 221 5.70 3.54 18.48
CA ASP A 221 5.91 4.87 17.89
C ASP A 221 4.99 5.05 16.69
N VAL A 222 3.79 5.57 16.93
CA VAL A 222 2.78 5.79 15.90
C VAL A 222 2.32 7.24 15.87
N GLN A 223 2.36 7.84 14.70
CA GLN A 223 1.77 9.14 14.43
C GLN A 223 0.72 9.01 13.33
N ILE A 224 -0.50 9.51 13.57
CA ILE A 224 -1.60 9.44 12.60
C ILE A 224 -2.06 10.86 12.24
N ILE A 225 -2.02 11.18 10.95
CA ILE A 225 -2.60 12.41 10.41
C ILE A 225 -3.78 12.08 9.51
N GLU A 226 -4.73 13.02 9.43
CA GLU A 226 -5.87 12.94 8.55
C GLU A 226 -5.74 13.99 7.44
N CYS A 227 -5.95 13.56 6.19
CA CYS A 227 -6.05 14.46 5.05
C CYS A 227 -7.51 14.83 4.85
N ASP A 228 -7.86 16.09 5.17
CA ASP A 228 -9.25 16.57 5.15
C ASP A 228 -9.91 16.51 3.77
N GLU A 229 -9.11 16.63 2.71
CA GLU A 229 -9.59 16.71 1.33
C GLU A 229 -9.47 15.38 0.58
N ALA A 230 -8.97 14.30 1.21
CA ALA A 230 -8.80 13.02 0.55
C ALA A 230 -9.76 11.94 1.05
N GLY A 231 -10.01 10.96 0.18
CA GLY A 231 -10.56 9.65 0.49
C GLY A 231 -9.46 8.60 0.51
N HIS A 232 -9.66 7.52 -0.25
CA HIS A 232 -8.74 6.37 -0.25
C HIS A 232 -7.40 6.62 -0.96
N TYR A 233 -7.30 7.67 -1.80
CA TYR A 233 -6.15 7.94 -2.65
C TYR A 233 -5.50 9.30 -2.41
N PRO A 234 -4.97 9.60 -1.20
CA PRO A 234 -4.39 10.93 -0.89
C PRO A 234 -3.31 11.36 -1.89
N MET A 235 -2.52 10.41 -2.43
CA MET A 235 -1.47 10.67 -3.42
C MET A 235 -2.01 11.15 -4.77
N ILE A 236 -3.28 10.85 -5.09
CA ILE A 236 -3.94 11.29 -6.32
C ILE A 236 -4.85 12.48 -6.06
N GLU A 237 -5.57 12.46 -4.94
CA GLU A 237 -6.59 13.44 -4.59
C GLU A 237 -5.98 14.76 -4.09
N CYS A 238 -4.84 14.70 -3.38
CA CYS A 238 -4.14 15.84 -2.79
C CYS A 238 -2.61 15.74 -2.96
N PRO A 239 -2.09 15.64 -4.19
CA PRO A 239 -0.71 15.24 -4.46
C PRO A 239 0.34 16.16 -3.82
N VAL A 240 0.14 17.48 -3.84
CA VAL A 240 1.07 18.44 -3.24
C VAL A 240 1.14 18.30 -1.72
N TYR A 241 -0.02 18.22 -1.06
CA TYR A 241 -0.12 18.02 0.38
C TYR A 241 0.52 16.69 0.78
N PHE A 242 0.18 15.62 0.06
CA PHE A 242 0.70 14.28 0.32
C PHE A 242 2.23 14.23 0.22
N ALA A 243 2.82 14.73 -0.87
CA ALA A 243 4.28 14.77 -1.07
C ALA A 243 4.97 15.59 0.04
N SER A 244 4.38 16.73 0.44
CA SER A 244 4.91 17.55 1.54
C SER A 244 4.91 16.81 2.88
N LYS A 245 3.86 16.03 3.17
CA LYS A 245 3.77 15.22 4.39
C LYS A 245 4.71 14.03 4.38
N LEU A 246 4.92 13.40 3.23
CA LEU A 246 5.94 12.35 3.10
C LEU A 246 7.33 12.89 3.45
N GLU A 247 7.70 14.03 2.89
CA GLU A 247 9.00 14.64 3.16
C GLU A 247 9.16 15.03 4.63
N GLU A 248 8.12 15.61 5.26
CA GLU A 248 8.10 15.92 6.68
C GLU A 248 8.35 14.66 7.53
N PHE A 249 7.68 13.54 7.23
CA PHE A 249 7.84 12.29 7.97
C PHE A 249 9.23 11.65 7.83
N MET A 250 9.87 11.81 6.68
CA MET A 250 11.19 11.22 6.41
C MET A 250 12.38 12.10 6.83
N ARG A 251 12.13 13.33 7.29
CA ARG A 251 13.19 14.23 7.76
C ARG A 251 13.59 13.96 9.21
N TYR A 252 12.70 13.42 10.01
CA TYR A 252 12.82 13.17 11.44
C TYR A 252 12.61 11.68 11.75
#